data_74186ad5bb66c3fb0b5e79c9b3381d2e
#
_entry.id   74186ad5bb66c3fb0b5e79c9b3381d2e
#
_cell.length_a   1.000
_cell.length_b   1.000
_cell.length_c   1.000
_cell.angle_alpha   90.00
_cell.angle_beta   90.00
_cell.angle_gamma   90.00
#
_symmetry.space_group_name_H-M   'P 1'
#
loop_
_entity.id
_entity.type
_entity.pdbx_description
1 polymer ?
#
loop_
_entity_poly.entity_id
_entity_poly.type
_entity_poly.pdbx_seq_one_letter_code
_entity_poly.pdbx_strand_id
1 'polypeptide(L)'
;MKHSKSSLVLMELIIVILFFSLASTVCIQLFAKSHLLSSRTVNENHAVIHAQNLAECFLATEGDVAQIKTLFETHVSDTPENTVLLLFDGNWKECSENDACYSACLVTNPEAEGLLSAEITISAYPSGSEDSIYTLTVLHHIPKRRADLD
;
A
#
# COMPACT_ATOMS: atom_id res chain seq x y z
N MET A 1 -40.12 -9.13 57.74
CA MET A 1 -39.32 -8.17 56.96
C MET A 1 -37.98 -8.76 56.53
N LYS A 2 -37.97 -9.90 55.79
CA LYS A 2 -36.71 -10.52 55.25
C LYS A 2 -36.55 -10.43 53.73
N HIS A 3 -37.57 -9.92 53.01
CA HIS A 3 -37.54 -9.86 51.51
C HIS A 3 -36.75 -8.70 50.94
N SER A 4 -36.48 -7.63 51.70
CA SER A 4 -35.77 -6.45 51.20
C SER A 4 -34.28 -6.68 50.88
N LYS A 5 -33.59 -7.51 51.68
CA LYS A 5 -32.16 -7.75 51.53
C LYS A 5 -31.85 -8.63 50.29
N SER A 6 -32.68 -9.58 49.97
CA SER A 6 -32.53 -10.46 48.78
C SER A 6 -32.72 -9.69 47.47
N SER A 7 -33.65 -8.75 47.43
CA SER A 7 -33.88 -7.90 46.25
C SER A 7 -32.75 -6.96 45.96
N LEU A 8 -32.09 -6.40 46.98
CA LEU A 8 -30.93 -5.52 46.84
C LEU A 8 -29.71 -6.29 46.28
N VAL A 9 -29.44 -7.48 46.80
CA VAL A 9 -28.36 -8.36 46.29
C VAL A 9 -28.59 -8.76 44.85
N LEU A 10 -29.82 -9.06 44.48
CA LEU A 10 -30.18 -9.43 43.11
C LEU A 10 -29.98 -8.24 42.12
N MET A 11 -30.34 -7.02 42.55
CA MET A 11 -30.14 -5.81 41.78
C MET A 11 -28.65 -5.49 41.62
N GLU A 12 -27.85 -5.67 42.64
CA GLU A 12 -26.39 -5.50 42.62
C GLU A 12 -25.75 -6.49 41.64
N LEU A 13 -26.16 -7.76 41.66
CA LEU A 13 -25.67 -8.79 40.76
C LEU A 13 -25.96 -8.44 39.29
N ILE A 14 -27.18 -7.97 38.99
CA ILE A 14 -27.58 -7.57 37.65
C ILE A 14 -26.70 -6.41 37.15
N ILE A 15 -26.45 -5.41 37.99
CA ILE A 15 -25.61 -4.27 37.62
C ILE A 15 -24.16 -4.73 37.32
N VAL A 16 -23.60 -5.61 38.15
CA VAL A 16 -22.25 -6.15 37.93
C VAL A 16 -22.15 -6.91 36.62
N ILE A 17 -23.13 -7.79 36.32
CA ILE A 17 -23.14 -8.53 35.05
C ILE A 17 -23.26 -7.58 33.86
N LEU A 18 -24.07 -6.52 33.97
CA LEU A 18 -24.24 -5.53 32.92
C LEU A 18 -22.94 -4.77 32.63
N PHE A 19 -22.26 -4.29 33.68
CA PHE A 19 -20.94 -3.63 33.50
C PHE A 19 -19.91 -4.57 32.94
N PHE A 20 -19.84 -5.82 33.39
CA PHE A 20 -18.91 -6.80 32.86
C PHE A 20 -19.17 -7.12 31.38
N SER A 21 -20.42 -7.21 31.00
CA SER A 21 -20.85 -7.43 29.60
C SER A 21 -20.44 -6.27 28.69
N LEU A 22 -20.65 -5.03 29.15
CA LEU A 22 -20.23 -3.83 28.40
C LEU A 22 -18.70 -3.78 28.26
N ALA A 23 -17.94 -4.00 29.33
CA ALA A 23 -16.49 -4.00 29.30
C ALA A 23 -15.94 -5.06 28.33
N SER A 24 -16.50 -6.28 28.36
CA SER A 24 -16.10 -7.36 27.46
C SER A 24 -16.33 -6.99 25.98
N THR A 25 -17.46 -6.36 25.66
CA THR A 25 -17.78 -5.92 24.31
C THR A 25 -16.77 -4.89 23.79
N VAL A 26 -16.38 -3.93 24.62
CA VAL A 26 -15.38 -2.92 24.25
C VAL A 26 -14.00 -3.56 24.02
N CYS A 27 -13.59 -4.50 24.87
CA CYS A 27 -12.33 -5.22 24.69
C CYS A 27 -12.27 -5.99 23.37
N ILE A 28 -13.34 -6.70 22.99
CA ILE A 28 -13.41 -7.42 21.71
C ILE A 28 -13.31 -6.46 20.53
N GLN A 29 -13.99 -5.32 20.58
CA GLN A 29 -13.94 -4.32 19.52
C GLN A 29 -12.52 -3.73 19.36
N LEU A 30 -11.84 -3.46 20.46
CA LEU A 30 -10.46 -2.95 20.44
C LEU A 30 -9.51 -3.99 19.85
N PHE A 31 -9.68 -5.26 20.20
CA PHE A 31 -8.86 -6.35 19.65
C PHE A 31 -9.04 -6.50 18.14
N ALA A 32 -10.29 -6.49 17.67
CA ALA A 32 -10.58 -6.57 16.23
C ALA A 32 -9.99 -5.39 15.46
N LYS A 33 -10.15 -4.16 15.96
CA LYS A 33 -9.57 -2.96 15.34
C LYS A 33 -8.04 -2.99 15.33
N SER A 34 -7.42 -3.45 16.41
CA SER A 34 -5.96 -3.57 16.51
C SER A 34 -5.40 -4.55 15.48
N HIS A 35 -6.07 -5.67 15.26
CA HIS A 35 -5.67 -6.66 14.27
C HIS A 35 -5.77 -6.10 12.84
N LEU A 36 -6.87 -5.44 12.50
CA LEU A 36 -7.05 -4.80 11.19
C LEU A 36 -6.00 -3.71 10.95
N LEU A 37 -5.72 -2.87 11.95
CA LEU A 37 -4.73 -1.81 11.84
C LEU A 37 -3.32 -2.38 11.66
N SER A 38 -2.98 -3.45 12.37
CA SER A 38 -1.68 -4.13 12.23
C SER A 38 -1.48 -4.68 10.81
N SER A 39 -2.48 -5.35 10.25
CA SER A 39 -2.41 -5.87 8.88
C SER A 39 -2.27 -4.74 7.85
N ARG A 40 -3.00 -3.64 8.05
CA ARG A 40 -2.90 -2.47 7.17
C ARG A 40 -1.52 -1.85 7.22
N THR A 41 -0.94 -1.66 8.41
CA THR A 41 0.40 -1.08 8.57
C THR A 41 1.47 -1.95 7.91
N VAL A 42 1.35 -3.28 7.98
CA VAL A 42 2.27 -4.19 7.28
C VAL A 42 2.18 -4.00 5.77
N ASN A 43 0.99 -3.93 5.20
CA ASN A 43 0.81 -3.70 3.77
C ASN A 43 1.32 -2.32 3.33
N GLU A 44 1.08 -1.28 4.12
CA GLU A 44 1.61 0.07 3.86
C GLU A 44 3.15 0.07 3.88
N ASN A 45 3.79 -0.63 4.80
CA ASN A 45 5.24 -0.75 4.85
C ASN A 45 5.82 -1.46 3.60
N HIS A 46 5.20 -2.56 3.16
CA HIS A 46 5.60 -3.23 1.92
C HIS A 46 5.40 -2.33 0.70
N ALA A 47 4.28 -1.62 0.63
CA ALA A 47 4.01 -0.68 -0.45
C ALA A 47 5.08 0.41 -0.54
N VAL A 48 5.48 0.99 0.60
CA VAL A 48 6.57 1.99 0.66
C VAL A 48 7.90 1.40 0.17
N ILE A 49 8.26 0.19 0.61
CA ILE A 49 9.51 -0.47 0.20
C ILE A 49 9.53 -0.70 -1.32
N HIS A 50 8.46 -1.23 -1.90
CA HIS A 50 8.39 -1.48 -3.35
C HIS A 50 8.36 -0.18 -4.15
N ALA A 51 7.67 0.86 -3.67
CA ALA A 51 7.68 2.17 -4.31
C ALA A 51 9.08 2.81 -4.29
N GLN A 52 9.80 2.69 -3.18
CA GLN A 52 11.19 3.19 -3.06
C GLN A 52 12.13 2.42 -3.98
N ASN A 53 12.04 1.10 -4.05
CA ASN A 53 12.85 0.28 -4.96
C ASN A 53 12.64 0.69 -6.41
N LEU A 54 11.39 0.90 -6.84
CA LEU A 54 11.08 1.39 -8.17
C LEU A 54 11.62 2.80 -8.43
N ALA A 55 11.53 3.69 -7.43
CA ALA A 55 12.07 5.04 -7.51
C ALA A 55 13.61 5.04 -7.66
N GLU A 56 14.29 4.20 -6.90
CA GLU A 56 15.75 4.03 -7.01
C GLU A 56 16.15 3.47 -8.37
N CYS A 57 15.42 2.48 -8.89
CA CYS A 57 15.65 1.95 -10.25
C CYS A 57 15.40 3.02 -11.32
N PHE A 58 14.35 3.82 -11.19
CA PHE A 58 14.07 4.94 -12.11
C PHE A 58 15.21 5.96 -12.11
N LEU A 59 15.74 6.32 -10.95
CA LEU A 59 16.86 7.25 -10.85
C LEU A 59 18.18 6.64 -11.38
N ALA A 60 18.42 5.36 -11.10
CA ALA A 60 19.63 4.65 -11.54
C ALA A 60 19.68 4.42 -13.06
N THR A 61 18.52 4.26 -13.69
CA THR A 61 18.40 4.07 -15.16
C THR A 61 18.20 5.39 -15.90
N GLU A 62 18.30 6.55 -15.22
CA GLU A 62 18.04 7.87 -15.80
C GLU A 62 16.64 7.96 -16.47
N GLY A 63 15.68 7.18 -15.97
CA GLY A 63 14.32 7.14 -16.46
C GLY A 63 14.09 6.22 -17.67
N ASP A 64 15.04 5.36 -18.04
CA ASP A 64 14.89 4.39 -19.11
C ASP A 64 13.96 3.24 -18.68
N VAL A 65 12.71 3.36 -19.11
CA VAL A 65 11.65 2.37 -18.80
C VAL A 65 11.96 0.98 -19.34
N ALA A 66 12.66 0.88 -20.50
CA ALA A 66 13.01 -0.41 -21.07
C ALA A 66 14.04 -1.16 -20.22
N GLN A 67 15.01 -0.43 -19.65
CA GLN A 67 15.96 -1.01 -18.70
C GLN A 67 15.27 -1.44 -17.41
N ILE A 68 14.33 -0.64 -16.88
CA ILE A 68 13.56 -1.00 -15.68
C ILE A 68 12.77 -2.30 -15.91
N LYS A 69 12.07 -2.42 -17.03
CA LYS A 69 11.34 -3.64 -17.41
C LYS A 69 12.24 -4.88 -17.47
N THR A 70 13.47 -4.72 -17.92
CA THR A 70 14.44 -5.82 -17.97
C THR A 70 14.92 -6.23 -16.56
N LEU A 71 15.12 -5.27 -15.66
CA LEU A 71 15.58 -5.55 -14.30
C LEU A 71 14.57 -6.34 -13.46
N PHE A 72 13.28 -6.10 -13.66
CA PHE A 72 12.21 -6.73 -12.89
C PHE A 72 11.57 -7.95 -13.58
N GLU A 73 12.09 -8.42 -14.72
CA GLU A 73 11.51 -9.55 -15.48
C GLU A 73 9.97 -9.45 -15.57
N THR A 74 9.47 -8.26 -15.94
CA THR A 74 8.03 -7.98 -15.89
C THR A 74 7.22 -9.02 -16.66
N HIS A 75 6.36 -9.75 -15.96
CA HIS A 75 5.49 -10.80 -16.54
C HIS A 75 4.29 -10.23 -17.32
N VAL A 76 4.10 -8.91 -17.33
CA VAL A 76 3.01 -8.23 -18.03
C VAL A 76 3.53 -7.67 -19.35
N SER A 77 3.20 -8.36 -20.44
CA SER A 77 3.71 -8.04 -21.79
C SER A 77 3.03 -6.86 -22.45
N ASP A 78 1.87 -6.42 -21.98
CA ASP A 78 0.98 -5.50 -22.70
C ASP A 78 0.83 -4.14 -22.00
N THR A 79 1.98 -3.58 -21.54
CA THR A 79 2.00 -2.26 -20.92
C THR A 79 2.50 -1.19 -21.89
N PRO A 80 2.00 0.06 -21.82
CA PRO A 80 2.52 1.19 -22.58
C PRO A 80 4.04 1.35 -22.44
N GLU A 81 4.68 1.97 -23.45
CA GLU A 81 6.14 2.16 -23.45
C GLU A 81 6.65 2.97 -22.26
N ASN A 82 5.84 3.89 -21.75
CA ASN A 82 6.16 4.74 -20.61
C ASN A 82 5.69 4.16 -19.24
N THR A 83 5.24 2.90 -19.21
CA THR A 83 4.64 2.31 -18.01
C THR A 83 5.35 1.01 -17.65
N VAL A 84 5.65 0.84 -16.35
CA VAL A 84 6.10 -0.42 -15.75
C VAL A 84 5.01 -0.91 -14.81
N LEU A 85 4.59 -2.16 -14.95
CA LEU A 85 3.62 -2.80 -14.07
C LEU A 85 4.24 -4.06 -13.46
N LEU A 86 4.29 -4.09 -12.14
CA LEU A 86 4.71 -5.25 -11.36
C LEU A 86 3.52 -5.78 -10.58
N LEU A 87 3.43 -7.10 -10.46
CA LEU A 87 2.36 -7.79 -9.76
C LEU A 87 2.92 -8.60 -8.59
N PHE A 88 2.22 -8.55 -7.45
CA PHE A 88 2.62 -9.22 -6.22
C PHE A 88 1.47 -10.04 -5.65
N ASP A 89 1.81 -11.18 -5.08
CA ASP A 89 0.89 -12.05 -4.35
C ASP A 89 0.52 -11.48 -2.97
N GLY A 90 -0.29 -12.22 -2.20
CA GLY A 90 -0.66 -11.83 -0.84
C GLY A 90 0.50 -11.77 0.17
N ASN A 91 1.68 -12.27 -0.19
CA ASN A 91 2.91 -12.23 0.61
C ASN A 91 3.94 -11.23 0.06
N TRP A 92 3.54 -10.37 -0.86
CA TRP A 92 4.39 -9.37 -1.52
C TRP A 92 5.57 -9.95 -2.32
N LYS A 93 5.39 -11.16 -2.87
CA LYS A 93 6.32 -11.76 -3.83
C LYS A 93 5.83 -11.52 -5.23
N GLU A 94 6.75 -11.29 -6.15
CA GLU A 94 6.43 -11.16 -7.57
C GLU A 94 5.74 -12.42 -8.09
N CYS A 95 4.65 -12.23 -8.84
CA CYS A 95 3.80 -13.31 -9.34
C CYS A 95 3.19 -12.98 -10.70
N SER A 96 2.56 -13.99 -11.31
CA SER A 96 1.75 -13.81 -12.51
C SER A 96 0.38 -13.19 -12.19
N GLU A 97 -0.31 -12.72 -13.23
CA GLU A 97 -1.60 -12.04 -13.12
C GLU A 97 -2.67 -12.83 -12.39
N ASN A 98 -2.64 -14.17 -12.49
CA ASN A 98 -3.65 -15.04 -11.87
C ASN A 98 -3.57 -15.08 -10.33
N ASP A 99 -2.40 -14.86 -9.77
CA ASP A 99 -2.14 -14.93 -8.32
C ASP A 99 -1.96 -13.55 -7.69
N ALA A 100 -2.13 -12.49 -8.48
CA ALA A 100 -1.87 -11.12 -8.05
C ALA A 100 -2.92 -10.61 -7.07
N CYS A 101 -2.44 -10.05 -5.96
CA CYS A 101 -3.23 -9.35 -4.94
C CYS A 101 -2.92 -7.85 -4.91
N TYR A 102 -1.70 -7.47 -5.31
CA TYR A 102 -1.23 -6.09 -5.33
C TYR A 102 -0.53 -5.78 -6.65
N SER A 103 -0.52 -4.51 -7.01
CA SER A 103 0.18 -4.01 -8.19
C SER A 103 1.01 -2.78 -7.86
N ALA A 104 2.18 -2.66 -8.49
CA ALA A 104 2.97 -1.45 -8.52
C ALA A 104 3.04 -0.94 -9.96
N CYS A 105 2.52 0.24 -10.19
CA CYS A 105 2.50 0.90 -11.48
C CYS A 105 3.42 2.13 -11.44
N LEU A 106 4.41 2.17 -12.31
CA LEU A 106 5.26 3.34 -12.54
C LEU A 106 4.92 3.91 -13.91
N VAL A 107 4.56 5.19 -13.95
CA VAL A 107 4.27 5.93 -15.20
C VAL A 107 5.24 7.09 -15.30
N THR A 108 5.97 7.15 -16.42
CA THR A 108 6.88 8.27 -16.68
C THR A 108 6.21 9.32 -17.54
N ASN A 109 6.34 10.59 -17.14
CA ASN A 109 5.84 11.73 -17.89
C ASN A 109 6.97 12.73 -18.12
N PRO A 110 7.22 13.15 -19.37
CA PRO A 110 8.15 14.23 -19.63
C PRO A 110 7.56 15.55 -19.14
N GLU A 111 8.29 16.20 -18.27
CA GLU A 111 8.00 17.55 -17.79
C GLU A 111 8.71 18.60 -18.64
N ALA A 112 8.42 19.89 -18.43
CA ALA A 112 9.08 20.96 -19.14
C ALA A 112 10.57 21.07 -18.74
N GLU A 113 11.43 21.55 -19.69
CA GLU A 113 12.83 21.91 -19.45
C GLU A 113 13.81 20.78 -19.05
N GLY A 114 13.59 19.55 -19.54
CA GLY A 114 14.53 18.44 -19.27
C GLY A 114 14.34 17.80 -17.90
N LEU A 115 13.15 17.93 -17.34
CA LEU A 115 12.70 17.18 -16.19
C LEU A 115 11.87 15.99 -16.65
N LEU A 116 12.12 14.84 -16.07
CA LEU A 116 11.31 13.63 -16.21
C LEU A 116 10.67 13.31 -14.86
N SER A 117 9.35 13.22 -14.82
CA SER A 117 8.63 12.76 -13.63
C SER A 117 8.27 11.28 -13.76
N ALA A 118 8.30 10.57 -12.64
CA ALA A 118 7.74 9.25 -12.51
C ALA A 118 6.72 9.27 -11.38
N GLU A 119 5.52 8.82 -11.67
CA GLU A 119 4.48 8.56 -10.68
C GLU A 119 4.42 7.05 -10.42
N ILE A 120 4.65 6.68 -9.17
CA ILE A 120 4.65 5.29 -8.72
C ILE A 120 3.43 5.11 -7.83
N THR A 121 2.51 4.25 -8.22
CA THR A 121 1.29 3.95 -7.47
C THR A 121 1.26 2.48 -7.09
N ILE A 122 1.10 2.20 -5.81
CA ILE A 122 0.89 0.86 -5.26
C ILE A 122 -0.58 0.73 -4.88
N SER A 123 -1.25 -0.28 -5.41
CA SER A 123 -2.68 -0.51 -5.19
C SER A 123 -3.02 -1.99 -5.01
N ALA A 124 -4.21 -2.27 -4.50
CA ALA A 124 -4.76 -3.62 -4.54
C ALA A 124 -5.10 -4.00 -5.99
N TYR A 125 -4.84 -5.25 -6.36
CA TYR A 125 -5.16 -5.78 -7.69
C TYR A 125 -6.40 -6.70 -7.60
N PRO A 126 -7.38 -6.61 -8.53
CA PRO A 126 -7.43 -5.81 -9.76
C PRO A 126 -8.09 -4.41 -9.61
N SER A 127 -8.31 -3.90 -8.42
CA SER A 127 -9.13 -2.69 -8.15
C SER A 127 -8.63 -1.38 -8.77
N GLY A 128 -7.38 -1.30 -9.22
CA GLY A 128 -6.84 -0.12 -9.88
C GLY A 128 -6.57 1.07 -8.95
N SER A 129 -6.42 2.27 -9.54
CA SER A 129 -5.93 3.48 -8.84
C SER A 129 -6.88 4.08 -7.79
N GLU A 130 -8.14 3.69 -7.74
CA GLU A 130 -9.11 4.22 -6.75
C GLU A 130 -8.81 3.72 -5.33
N ASP A 131 -8.17 2.55 -5.19
CA ASP A 131 -7.76 1.97 -3.90
C ASP A 131 -6.24 1.99 -3.74
N SER A 132 -5.61 3.13 -4.02
CA SER A 132 -4.16 3.27 -3.85
C SER A 132 -3.77 3.17 -2.38
N ILE A 133 -2.82 2.26 -2.09
CA ILE A 133 -2.24 2.09 -0.75
C ILE A 133 -1.18 3.15 -0.53
N TYR A 134 -0.37 3.42 -1.56
CA TYR A 134 0.72 4.39 -1.51
C TYR A 134 1.00 4.98 -2.89
N THR A 135 1.31 6.28 -2.95
CA THR A 135 1.72 6.96 -4.17
C THR A 135 2.97 7.78 -3.91
N LEU A 136 3.95 7.69 -4.81
CA LEU A 136 5.21 8.42 -4.74
C LEU A 136 5.49 9.08 -6.09
N THR A 137 5.78 10.38 -6.08
CA THR A 137 6.23 11.10 -7.28
C THR A 137 7.73 11.38 -7.17
N VAL A 138 8.47 11.03 -8.21
CA VAL A 138 9.92 11.23 -8.30
C VAL A 138 10.21 12.11 -9.50
N LEU A 139 11.11 13.07 -9.32
CA LEU A 139 11.58 13.96 -10.38
C LEU A 139 13.06 13.68 -10.67
N HIS A 140 13.39 13.47 -11.93
CA HIS A 140 14.76 13.32 -12.40
C HIS A 140 15.10 14.43 -13.39
N HIS A 141 16.23 15.11 -13.20
CA HIS A 141 16.71 16.13 -14.12
C HIS A 141 17.63 15.49 -15.16
N ILE A 142 17.25 15.54 -16.42
CA ILE A 142 18.06 15.12 -17.55
C ILE A 142 18.91 16.33 -17.97
N PRO A 143 20.23 16.35 -17.69
CA PRO A 143 21.08 17.45 -18.10
C PRO A 143 21.11 17.52 -19.63
N LYS A 144 20.74 18.66 -20.22
CA LYS A 144 20.96 18.90 -21.64
C LYS A 144 22.44 18.72 -21.94
N ARG A 145 22.79 17.67 -22.67
CA ARG A 145 24.14 17.47 -23.18
C ARG A 145 24.49 18.72 -24.01
N ARG A 146 25.49 19.44 -23.56
CA ARG A 146 26.03 20.60 -24.28
C ARG A 146 26.79 20.10 -25.53
N ALA A 147 26.03 19.68 -26.53
CA ALA A 147 26.51 19.40 -27.87
C ALA A 147 25.90 20.50 -28.73
N ASP A 148 26.66 21.57 -28.96
CA ASP A 148 26.62 22.47 -30.11
C ASP A 148 27.26 23.82 -29.68
N LEU A 149 28.55 23.77 -29.42
CA LEU A 149 29.44 24.93 -29.51
C LEU A 149 30.71 24.48 -30.25
N ASP A 150 30.54 24.27 -31.56
CA ASP A 150 31.60 24.40 -32.56
C ASP A 150 31.02 25.03 -33.81
#